data_cc2cee653cec948ee2ef58877fcf39f9
#
_entry.id   cc2cee653cec948ee2ef58877fcf39f9
#
_cell.length_a   1.000
_cell.length_b   1.000
_cell.length_c   1.000
_cell.angle_alpha   90.00
_cell.angle_beta   90.00
_cell.angle_gamma   90.00
#
_symmetry.space_group_name_H-M   'P 1'
#
loop_
_entity.id
_entity.type
_entity.pdbx_description
1 polymer ?
#
loop_
_entity_poly.entity_id
_entity_poly.type
_entity_poly.pdbx_seq_one_letter_code
_entity_poly.pdbx_strand_id
1 'polypeptide(L)'
;MSSPLDQPMRRRGIRILIGAAAILLVLAAALAIYLRPYPAGTKAEQAMAPGKDVTVTKEDGVLRFETTAEPAANFIFYPGGLVQPESYAVLARSLAAQGVNTYIIEMPLNLAVLDIQGAKRALPLLNPRGINIIGGHSLGGTMAAEYTKNNTINVQGIVFLASYPNSDISRLNIPVLSIYGSQDGVLNLEQYTNSKSYMPDSFVERVIEGGNHAQFGDYGIQKKDKGATISDDEQIQETVGTIVDWIAALNASGT
;
A
#
# COMPACT_ATOMS: atom_id res chain seq x y z
N MET A 1 32.42 9.49 54.24
CA MET A 1 31.93 10.88 54.36
C MET A 1 32.11 11.54 53.01
N SER A 2 31.05 11.80 52.26
CA SER A 2 31.12 12.49 50.97
C SER A 2 31.40 13.99 51.19
N SER A 3 32.34 14.56 50.43
CA SER A 3 32.74 15.97 50.51
C SER A 3 31.56 16.91 50.20
N PRO A 4 31.41 18.04 50.94
CA PRO A 4 30.34 19.00 50.69
C PRO A 4 30.35 19.64 49.29
N LEU A 5 31.44 19.51 48.54
CA LEU A 5 31.63 20.05 47.18
C LEU A 5 31.00 19.17 46.09
N ASP A 6 30.66 17.90 46.36
CA ASP A 6 30.09 16.97 45.38
C ASP A 6 28.56 17.18 45.16
N GLN A 7 27.86 17.82 46.08
CA GLN A 7 26.43 18.00 46.00
C GLN A 7 25.94 18.97 44.90
N PRO A 8 26.53 20.15 44.65
CA PRO A 8 26.06 21.06 43.62
C PRO A 8 26.31 20.54 42.19
N MET A 9 27.43 19.87 41.95
CA MET A 9 27.73 19.26 40.65
C MET A 9 26.78 18.12 40.34
N ARG A 10 26.44 17.27 41.29
CA ARG A 10 25.49 16.17 41.14
C ARG A 10 24.07 16.69 40.83
N ARG A 11 23.61 17.76 41.50
CA ARG A 11 22.32 18.39 41.25
C ARG A 11 22.26 19.04 39.87
N ARG A 12 23.35 19.64 39.39
CA ARG A 12 23.45 20.23 38.04
C ARG A 12 23.38 19.12 36.97
N GLY A 13 24.07 18.01 37.14
CA GLY A 13 24.01 16.84 36.25
C GLY A 13 22.59 16.24 36.16
N ILE A 14 21.89 16.08 37.30
CA ILE A 14 20.52 15.59 37.35
C ILE A 14 19.58 16.54 36.60
N ARG A 15 19.70 17.85 36.76
CA ARG A 15 18.86 18.83 36.03
C ARG A 15 19.09 18.78 34.52
N ILE A 16 20.33 18.60 34.08
CA ILE A 16 20.66 18.42 32.64
C ILE A 16 20.03 17.13 32.11
N LEU A 17 20.12 16.02 32.85
CA LEU A 17 19.49 14.75 32.47
C LEU A 17 17.95 14.85 32.38
N ILE A 18 17.33 15.51 33.34
CA ILE A 18 15.87 15.75 33.33
C ILE A 18 15.49 16.61 32.10
N GLY A 19 16.24 17.68 31.84
CA GLY A 19 16.03 18.52 30.67
C GLY A 19 16.16 17.77 29.35
N ALA A 20 17.20 16.93 29.22
CA ALA A 20 17.39 16.07 28.04
C ALA A 20 16.26 15.05 27.87
N ALA A 21 15.84 14.41 28.97
CA ALA A 21 14.71 13.47 28.95
C ALA A 21 13.41 14.17 28.55
N ALA A 22 13.15 15.38 29.04
CA ALA A 22 11.98 16.16 28.65
C ALA A 22 11.97 16.51 27.15
N ILE A 23 13.12 16.92 26.61
CA ILE A 23 13.29 17.20 25.18
C ILE A 23 13.02 15.93 24.36
N LEU A 24 13.60 14.79 24.76
CA LEU A 24 13.37 13.51 24.07
C LEU A 24 11.91 13.09 24.09
N LEU A 25 11.19 13.29 25.20
CA LEU A 25 9.76 13.03 25.30
C LEU A 25 8.93 13.94 24.37
N VAL A 26 9.27 15.22 24.27
CA VAL A 26 8.60 16.15 23.35
C VAL A 26 8.86 15.74 21.91
N LEU A 27 10.09 15.38 21.54
CA LEU A 27 10.42 14.91 20.20
C LEU A 27 9.71 13.59 19.87
N ALA A 28 9.65 12.66 20.82
CA ALA A 28 8.93 11.40 20.64
C ALA A 28 7.42 11.63 20.47
N ALA A 29 6.82 12.52 21.25
CA ALA A 29 5.42 12.90 21.10
C ALA A 29 5.15 13.59 19.74
N ALA A 30 6.01 14.50 19.31
CA ALA A 30 5.91 15.15 18.00
C ALA A 30 6.02 14.13 16.86
N LEU A 31 6.95 13.17 16.97
CA LEU A 31 7.11 12.09 16.00
C LEU A 31 5.88 11.16 15.98
N ALA A 32 5.33 10.81 17.14
CA ALA A 32 4.12 10.00 17.23
C ALA A 32 2.90 10.68 16.58
N ILE A 33 2.77 12.00 16.75
CA ILE A 33 1.72 12.78 16.07
C ILE A 33 1.97 12.82 14.55
N TYR A 34 3.21 13.01 14.13
CA TYR A 34 3.58 13.05 12.71
C TYR A 34 3.36 11.70 12.01
N LEU A 35 3.65 10.59 12.70
CA LEU A 35 3.47 9.22 12.19
C LEU A 35 2.06 8.66 12.45
N ARG A 36 1.12 9.48 12.88
CA ARG A 36 -0.26 9.02 13.10
C ARG A 36 -0.86 8.56 11.76
N PRO A 37 -1.29 7.29 11.66
CA PRO A 37 -1.83 6.78 10.41
C PRO A 37 -3.23 7.34 10.13
N TYR A 38 -3.58 7.38 8.86
CA TYR A 38 -4.96 7.55 8.40
C TYR A 38 -5.73 6.27 8.77
N PRO A 39 -6.79 6.37 9.59
CA PRO A 39 -7.56 5.20 10.02
C PRO A 39 -8.49 4.72 8.90
N ALA A 40 -8.85 3.44 8.96
CA ALA A 40 -9.90 2.89 8.11
C ALA A 40 -11.24 3.59 8.37
N GLY A 41 -11.98 3.85 7.32
CA GLY A 41 -13.32 4.41 7.36
C GLY A 41 -14.39 3.33 7.57
N THR A 42 -15.63 3.79 7.73
CA THR A 42 -16.76 2.90 8.05
C THR A 42 -17.05 1.85 6.96
N LYS A 43 -16.91 2.21 5.67
CA LYS A 43 -17.08 1.25 4.57
C LYS A 43 -16.02 0.16 4.63
N ALA A 44 -14.77 0.54 4.89
CA ALA A 44 -13.66 -0.40 5.04
C ALA A 44 -13.89 -1.35 6.23
N GLU A 45 -14.31 -0.83 7.39
CA GLU A 45 -14.66 -1.65 8.55
C GLU A 45 -15.79 -2.65 8.24
N GLN A 46 -16.83 -2.21 7.52
CA GLN A 46 -17.93 -3.09 7.08
C GLN A 46 -17.43 -4.15 6.08
N ALA A 47 -16.51 -3.79 5.20
CA ALA A 47 -15.92 -4.70 4.23
C ALA A 47 -15.05 -5.80 4.87
N MET A 48 -14.64 -5.65 6.14
CA MET A 48 -13.95 -6.68 6.92
C MET A 48 -14.88 -7.80 7.42
N ALA A 49 -16.20 -7.61 7.39
CA ALA A 49 -17.13 -8.62 7.88
C ALA A 49 -17.13 -9.89 6.99
N PRO A 50 -17.33 -11.09 7.55
CA PRO A 50 -17.48 -12.31 6.75
C PRO A 50 -18.60 -12.19 5.70
N GLY A 51 -18.42 -12.81 4.54
CA GLY A 51 -19.42 -12.86 3.47
C GLY A 51 -19.58 -14.26 2.88
N LYS A 52 -20.59 -14.46 2.03
CA LYS A 52 -20.83 -15.76 1.39
C LYS A 52 -19.79 -16.09 0.32
N ASP A 53 -19.38 -15.08 -0.43
CA ASP A 53 -18.56 -15.26 -1.64
C ASP A 53 -17.09 -14.86 -1.41
N VAL A 54 -16.79 -14.20 -0.28
CA VAL A 54 -15.44 -13.75 0.09
C VAL A 54 -15.15 -14.09 1.55
N THR A 55 -14.09 -14.85 1.78
CA THR A 55 -13.52 -15.11 3.09
C THR A 55 -12.55 -13.98 3.44
N VAL A 56 -12.63 -13.48 4.67
CA VAL A 56 -11.70 -12.46 5.19
C VAL A 56 -11.01 -13.02 6.42
N THR A 57 -9.67 -13.03 6.40
CA THR A 57 -8.84 -13.47 7.53
C THR A 57 -7.67 -12.54 7.73
N LYS A 58 -7.20 -12.43 8.97
CA LYS A 58 -6.05 -11.62 9.33
C LYS A 58 -5.12 -12.46 10.20
N GLU A 59 -3.95 -12.80 9.66
CA GLU A 59 -2.98 -13.66 10.33
C GLU A 59 -1.57 -13.34 9.85
N ASP A 60 -0.57 -13.41 10.73
CA ASP A 60 0.85 -13.25 10.45
C ASP A 60 1.22 -11.97 9.66
N GLY A 61 0.51 -10.87 9.92
CA GLY A 61 0.76 -9.59 9.25
C GLY A 61 0.27 -9.55 7.80
N VAL A 62 -0.68 -10.41 7.45
CA VAL A 62 -1.37 -10.44 6.16
C VAL A 62 -2.87 -10.39 6.37
N LEU A 63 -3.53 -9.40 5.77
CA LEU A 63 -4.97 -9.32 5.69
C LEU A 63 -5.41 -9.90 4.35
N ARG A 64 -6.18 -11.00 4.37
CA ARG A 64 -6.56 -11.78 3.18
C ARG A 64 -8.04 -11.60 2.86
N PHE A 65 -8.31 -11.37 1.59
CA PHE A 65 -9.63 -11.41 0.99
C PHE A 65 -9.59 -12.47 -0.12
N GLU A 66 -10.25 -13.58 0.09
CA GLU A 66 -10.16 -14.74 -0.79
C GLU A 66 -11.56 -15.13 -1.29
N THR A 67 -11.67 -15.30 -2.61
CA THR A 67 -12.91 -15.83 -3.21
C THR A 67 -13.14 -17.27 -2.76
N THR A 68 -14.40 -17.66 -2.60
CA THR A 68 -14.78 -19.07 -2.34
C THR A 68 -14.76 -19.93 -3.61
N ALA A 69 -14.63 -19.30 -4.78
CA ALA A 69 -14.45 -19.96 -6.08
C ALA A 69 -12.96 -20.16 -6.42
N GLU A 70 -12.67 -20.69 -7.60
CA GLU A 70 -11.31 -20.76 -8.10
C GLU A 70 -10.83 -19.35 -8.54
N PRO A 71 -9.72 -18.84 -7.99
CA PRO A 71 -9.25 -17.52 -8.32
C PRO A 71 -8.54 -17.46 -9.68
N ALA A 72 -8.75 -16.37 -10.40
CA ALA A 72 -8.00 -16.03 -11.62
C ALA A 72 -6.60 -15.49 -11.30
N ALA A 73 -6.44 -14.83 -10.14
CA ALA A 73 -5.17 -14.25 -9.71
C ALA A 73 -5.08 -14.13 -8.20
N ASN A 74 -3.83 -14.00 -7.71
CA ASN A 74 -3.47 -13.56 -6.38
C ASN A 74 -2.83 -12.18 -6.49
N PHE A 75 -3.32 -11.21 -5.74
CA PHE A 75 -2.79 -9.86 -5.69
C PHE A 75 -2.14 -9.56 -4.34
N ILE A 76 -0.82 -9.48 -4.31
CA ILE A 76 -0.06 -9.05 -3.13
C ILE A 76 -0.06 -7.52 -3.13
N PHE A 77 -0.68 -6.92 -2.13
CA PHE A 77 -0.93 -5.49 -2.07
C PHE A 77 -0.18 -4.80 -0.93
N TYR A 78 0.56 -3.75 -1.27
CA TYR A 78 1.27 -2.89 -0.33
C TYR A 78 0.49 -1.59 -0.09
N PRO A 79 0.05 -1.31 1.16
CA PRO A 79 -0.65 -0.09 1.52
C PRO A 79 0.14 1.19 1.27
N GLY A 80 -0.55 2.29 1.09
CA GLY A 80 0.04 3.63 1.05
C GLY A 80 0.71 4.03 2.37
N GLY A 81 1.63 4.99 2.30
CA GLY A 81 2.35 5.46 3.48
C GLY A 81 1.42 6.06 4.53
N LEU A 82 1.55 5.60 5.78
CA LEU A 82 0.73 6.00 6.92
C LEU A 82 -0.77 5.73 6.73
N VAL A 83 -1.18 4.78 5.89
CA VAL A 83 -2.57 4.34 5.74
C VAL A 83 -2.72 2.97 6.37
N GLN A 84 -3.73 2.79 7.22
CA GLN A 84 -4.03 1.48 7.81
C GLN A 84 -4.38 0.47 6.72
N PRO A 85 -3.92 -0.78 6.79
CA PRO A 85 -4.16 -1.80 5.76
C PRO A 85 -5.66 -2.08 5.56
N GLU A 86 -6.46 -2.01 6.62
CA GLU A 86 -7.91 -2.19 6.58
C GLU A 86 -8.61 -1.16 5.68
N SER A 87 -8.02 0.02 5.47
CA SER A 87 -8.57 1.06 4.59
C SER A 87 -8.78 0.58 3.14
N TYR A 88 -8.08 -0.46 2.73
CA TYR A 88 -8.20 -1.05 1.39
C TYR A 88 -9.17 -2.23 1.34
N ALA A 89 -9.93 -2.50 2.43
CA ALA A 89 -10.83 -3.63 2.52
C ALA A 89 -11.95 -3.59 1.45
N VAL A 90 -12.46 -2.40 1.09
CA VAL A 90 -13.48 -2.26 0.04
C VAL A 90 -12.93 -2.70 -1.31
N LEU A 91 -11.75 -2.21 -1.69
CA LEU A 91 -11.06 -2.59 -2.92
C LEU A 91 -10.76 -4.09 -2.94
N ALA A 92 -10.15 -4.61 -1.88
CA ALA A 92 -9.75 -6.02 -1.79
C ALA A 92 -10.94 -6.98 -1.84
N ARG A 93 -12.03 -6.66 -1.13
CA ARG A 93 -13.27 -7.45 -1.18
C ARG A 93 -13.89 -7.43 -2.59
N SER A 94 -13.91 -6.27 -3.23
CA SER A 94 -14.47 -6.14 -4.59
C SER A 94 -13.65 -6.93 -5.61
N LEU A 95 -12.32 -6.93 -5.49
CA LEU A 95 -11.43 -7.78 -6.30
C LEU A 95 -11.66 -9.27 -6.03
N ALA A 96 -11.75 -9.69 -4.76
CA ALA A 96 -12.00 -11.08 -4.39
C ALA A 96 -13.36 -11.59 -4.90
N ALA A 97 -14.40 -10.75 -4.86
CA ALA A 97 -15.71 -11.05 -5.44
C ALA A 97 -15.67 -11.26 -6.96
N GLN A 98 -14.65 -10.69 -7.64
CA GLN A 98 -14.38 -10.87 -9.08
C GLN A 98 -13.29 -11.94 -9.35
N GLY A 99 -12.96 -12.77 -8.37
CA GLY A 99 -12.00 -13.87 -8.54
C GLY A 99 -10.53 -13.48 -8.39
N VAL A 100 -10.21 -12.32 -7.81
CA VAL A 100 -8.83 -11.89 -7.53
C VAL A 100 -8.58 -11.90 -6.03
N ASN A 101 -7.98 -12.98 -5.52
CA ASN A 101 -7.57 -13.05 -4.12
C ASN A 101 -6.62 -11.89 -3.81
N THR A 102 -6.87 -11.17 -2.71
CA THR A 102 -6.05 -10.01 -2.36
C THR A 102 -5.42 -10.20 -0.97
N TYR A 103 -4.10 -10.03 -0.90
CA TYR A 103 -3.26 -10.21 0.28
C TYR A 103 -2.63 -8.86 0.64
N ILE A 104 -3.27 -8.11 1.54
CA ILE A 104 -2.78 -6.81 1.98
C ILE A 104 -1.72 -7.03 3.06
N ILE A 105 -0.53 -6.51 2.84
CA ILE A 105 0.61 -6.68 3.74
C ILE A 105 0.60 -5.59 4.82
N GLU A 106 0.56 -5.98 6.08
CA GLU A 106 0.72 -5.04 7.19
C GLU A 106 2.17 -4.57 7.27
N MET A 107 2.37 -3.26 7.32
CA MET A 107 3.69 -2.65 7.33
C MET A 107 4.00 -2.05 8.70
N PRO A 108 5.25 -2.17 9.21
CA PRO A 108 5.67 -1.50 10.43
C PRO A 108 5.38 0.00 10.33
N LEU A 109 4.74 0.57 11.34
CA LEU A 109 4.31 1.98 11.37
C LEU A 109 3.49 2.41 10.14
N ASN A 110 2.85 1.49 9.43
CA ASN A 110 2.16 1.72 8.14
C ASN A 110 3.08 2.34 7.07
N LEU A 111 4.35 1.94 7.03
CA LEU A 111 5.36 2.44 6.10
C LEU A 111 6.05 1.27 5.38
N ALA A 112 5.71 1.03 4.11
CA ALA A 112 6.24 -0.06 3.31
C ALA A 112 7.78 0.00 3.13
N VAL A 113 8.38 1.18 3.25
CA VAL A 113 9.83 1.36 3.20
C VAL A 113 10.55 0.67 4.37
N LEU A 114 9.86 0.41 5.49
CA LEU A 114 10.43 -0.28 6.65
C LEU A 114 10.41 -1.81 6.51
N ASP A 115 9.63 -2.34 5.54
CA ASP A 115 9.55 -3.78 5.27
C ASP A 115 9.26 -4.06 3.79
N ILE A 116 10.21 -3.72 2.93
CA ILE A 116 10.13 -4.00 1.49
C ILE A 116 9.94 -5.50 1.23
N GLN A 117 10.46 -6.37 2.10
CA GLN A 117 10.37 -7.82 1.97
C GLN A 117 9.03 -8.42 2.45
N GLY A 118 8.08 -7.60 2.89
CA GLY A 118 6.81 -8.01 3.46
C GLY A 118 5.99 -8.98 2.60
N ALA A 119 6.08 -8.89 1.27
CA ALA A 119 5.44 -9.81 0.33
C ALA A 119 5.77 -11.30 0.61
N LYS A 120 6.93 -11.58 1.21
CA LYS A 120 7.32 -12.97 1.56
C LYS A 120 6.33 -13.65 2.50
N ARG A 121 5.60 -12.89 3.32
CA ARG A 121 4.57 -13.43 4.22
C ARG A 121 3.36 -13.97 3.44
N ALA A 122 3.05 -13.38 2.28
CA ALA A 122 1.94 -13.86 1.45
C ALA A 122 2.32 -15.07 0.58
N LEU A 123 3.58 -15.26 0.20
CA LEU A 123 3.97 -16.31 -0.75
C LEU A 123 3.47 -17.73 -0.41
N PRO A 124 3.55 -18.21 0.85
CA PRO A 124 3.06 -19.54 1.20
C PRO A 124 1.53 -19.65 1.22
N LEU A 125 0.82 -18.52 1.12
CA LEU A 125 -0.63 -18.42 1.20
C LEU A 125 -1.29 -18.35 -0.19
N LEU A 126 -0.51 -18.08 -1.24
CA LEU A 126 -1.02 -17.87 -2.59
C LEU A 126 -1.67 -19.14 -3.14
N ASN A 127 -2.83 -18.99 -3.77
CA ASN A 127 -3.47 -20.10 -4.47
C ASN A 127 -2.64 -20.49 -5.72
N PRO A 128 -2.21 -21.75 -5.88
CA PRO A 128 -1.33 -22.15 -6.97
C PRO A 128 -1.98 -22.13 -8.37
N ARG A 129 -3.30 -21.95 -8.45
CA ARG A 129 -4.05 -21.91 -9.71
C ARG A 129 -4.17 -20.52 -10.31
N GLY A 130 -4.08 -19.45 -9.49
CA GLY A 130 -4.11 -18.07 -9.96
C GLY A 130 -2.72 -17.56 -10.34
N ILE A 131 -2.64 -16.67 -11.33
CA ILE A 131 -1.40 -15.92 -11.59
C ILE A 131 -1.10 -15.00 -10.40
N ASN A 132 0.17 -14.70 -10.18
CA ASN A 132 0.57 -13.82 -9.07
C ASN A 132 0.86 -12.43 -9.61
N ILE A 133 0.16 -11.42 -9.09
CA ILE A 133 0.45 -10.02 -9.32
C ILE A 133 0.85 -9.35 -8.00
N ILE A 134 1.66 -8.32 -8.10
CA ILE A 134 2.07 -7.50 -6.95
C ILE A 134 1.85 -6.04 -7.27
N GLY A 135 1.63 -5.24 -6.25
CA GLY A 135 1.49 -3.80 -6.44
C GLY A 135 1.11 -3.10 -5.17
N GLY A 136 0.55 -1.93 -5.30
CA GLY A 136 0.10 -1.16 -4.14
C GLY A 136 -0.24 0.28 -4.47
N HIS A 137 -0.63 0.98 -3.43
CA HIS A 137 -1.02 2.37 -3.52
C HIS A 137 0.13 3.30 -3.09
N SER A 138 0.37 4.38 -3.84
CA SER A 138 1.31 5.44 -3.45
C SER A 138 2.69 4.86 -3.09
N LEU A 139 3.25 5.15 -1.90
CA LEU A 139 4.51 4.58 -1.41
C LEU A 139 4.52 3.04 -1.48
N GLY A 140 3.39 2.39 -1.24
CA GLY A 140 3.28 0.93 -1.30
C GLY A 140 3.58 0.37 -2.68
N GLY A 141 3.06 0.97 -3.74
CA GLY A 141 3.34 0.55 -5.11
C GLY A 141 4.82 0.69 -5.47
N THR A 142 5.44 1.81 -5.09
CA THR A 142 6.89 2.02 -5.28
C THR A 142 7.71 0.92 -4.58
N MET A 143 7.35 0.55 -3.34
CA MET A 143 8.06 -0.49 -2.59
C MET A 143 7.77 -1.90 -3.11
N ALA A 144 6.59 -2.15 -3.67
CA ALA A 144 6.26 -3.40 -4.35
C ALA A 144 7.12 -3.60 -5.62
N ALA A 145 7.35 -2.54 -6.39
CA ALA A 145 8.29 -2.58 -7.52
C ALA A 145 9.73 -2.86 -7.08
N GLU A 146 10.18 -2.22 -6.00
CA GLU A 146 11.51 -2.45 -5.43
C GLU A 146 11.67 -3.89 -4.92
N TYR A 147 10.62 -4.45 -4.30
CA TYR A 147 10.59 -5.86 -3.94
C TYR A 147 10.76 -6.76 -5.16
N THR A 148 9.98 -6.54 -6.22
CA THR A 148 10.00 -7.35 -7.45
C THR A 148 11.36 -7.31 -8.14
N LYS A 149 11.99 -6.13 -8.19
CA LYS A 149 13.33 -5.94 -8.77
C LYS A 149 14.40 -6.77 -8.06
N ASN A 150 14.29 -6.90 -6.76
CA ASN A 150 15.31 -7.53 -5.91
C ASN A 150 15.03 -9.01 -5.58
N ASN A 151 13.93 -9.57 -6.06
CA ASN A 151 13.54 -10.95 -5.78
C ASN A 151 13.11 -11.68 -7.06
N THR A 152 13.66 -12.87 -7.27
CA THR A 152 13.24 -13.78 -8.34
C THR A 152 11.98 -14.54 -7.91
N ILE A 153 10.86 -13.84 -7.85
CA ILE A 153 9.56 -14.46 -7.57
C ILE A 153 8.79 -14.66 -8.87
N ASN A 154 7.90 -15.63 -8.86
CA ASN A 154 6.98 -15.85 -9.97
C ASN A 154 5.84 -14.82 -9.90
N VAL A 155 6.09 -13.63 -10.44
CA VAL A 155 5.12 -12.53 -10.58
C VAL A 155 4.86 -12.31 -12.05
N GLN A 156 3.59 -12.35 -12.43
CA GLN A 156 3.13 -12.17 -13.80
C GLN A 156 2.61 -10.76 -14.09
N GLY A 157 2.60 -9.87 -13.09
CA GLY A 157 2.17 -8.51 -13.31
C GLY A 157 2.44 -7.57 -12.12
N ILE A 158 2.58 -6.28 -12.41
CA ILE A 158 2.75 -5.23 -11.41
C ILE A 158 1.61 -4.21 -11.58
N VAL A 159 0.95 -3.82 -10.46
CA VAL A 159 -0.13 -2.82 -10.46
C VAL A 159 0.27 -1.64 -9.59
N PHE A 160 0.29 -0.45 -10.19
CA PHE A 160 0.46 0.82 -9.50
C PHE A 160 -0.89 1.53 -9.36
N LEU A 161 -1.28 1.85 -8.13
CA LEU A 161 -2.41 2.74 -7.84
C LEU A 161 -1.84 4.07 -7.33
N ALA A 162 -1.99 5.14 -8.10
CA ALA A 162 -1.42 6.46 -7.81
C ALA A 162 0.06 6.37 -7.40
N SER A 163 0.86 5.60 -8.15
CA SER A 163 2.24 5.24 -7.82
C SER A 163 3.10 5.05 -9.06
N TYR A 164 4.40 4.95 -8.87
CA TYR A 164 5.39 4.70 -9.92
C TYR A 164 6.66 4.06 -9.34
N PRO A 165 7.46 3.35 -10.16
CA PRO A 165 8.74 2.80 -9.71
C PRO A 165 9.76 3.92 -9.49
N ASN A 166 10.58 3.83 -8.43
CA ASN A 166 11.68 4.74 -8.15
C ASN A 166 13.00 4.33 -8.83
N SER A 167 13.01 3.20 -9.51
CA SER A 167 14.17 2.64 -10.20
C SER A 167 13.73 1.83 -11.41
N ASP A 168 14.65 1.62 -12.35
CA ASP A 168 14.41 0.92 -13.60
C ASP A 168 13.99 -0.55 -13.38
N ILE A 169 12.78 -0.89 -13.84
CA ILE A 169 12.19 -2.24 -13.87
C ILE A 169 11.89 -2.71 -15.31
N SER A 170 12.28 -1.92 -16.35
CA SER A 170 11.97 -2.20 -17.74
C SER A 170 12.47 -3.58 -18.20
N ARG A 171 13.61 -4.03 -17.62
CA ARG A 171 14.25 -5.30 -17.97
C ARG A 171 13.63 -6.53 -17.31
N LEU A 172 12.67 -6.36 -16.42
CA LEU A 172 12.02 -7.50 -15.74
C LEU A 172 11.10 -8.27 -16.69
N ASN A 173 10.69 -7.68 -17.82
CA ASN A 173 9.72 -8.22 -18.77
C ASN A 173 8.39 -8.62 -18.11
N ILE A 174 8.02 -7.93 -17.03
CA ILE A 174 6.78 -8.15 -16.29
C ILE A 174 5.80 -7.05 -16.72
N PRO A 175 4.60 -7.39 -17.25
CA PRO A 175 3.57 -6.41 -17.58
C PRO A 175 3.24 -5.49 -16.42
N VAL A 176 3.00 -4.22 -16.71
CA VAL A 176 2.68 -3.18 -15.72
C VAL A 176 1.36 -2.52 -16.06
N LEU A 177 0.48 -2.42 -15.05
CA LEU A 177 -0.73 -1.59 -15.09
C LEU A 177 -0.57 -0.43 -14.11
N SER A 178 -0.74 0.79 -14.58
CA SER A 178 -0.72 2.00 -13.76
C SER A 178 -2.07 2.71 -13.83
N ILE A 179 -2.66 2.96 -12.67
CA ILE A 179 -3.97 3.61 -12.53
C ILE A 179 -3.81 4.82 -11.59
N TYR A 180 -4.32 5.99 -11.99
CA TYR A 180 -4.37 7.17 -11.13
C TYR A 180 -5.59 8.05 -11.46
N GLY A 181 -5.98 8.91 -10.52
CA GLY A 181 -7.11 9.82 -10.71
C GLY A 181 -6.68 11.14 -11.36
N SER A 182 -7.52 11.72 -12.24
CA SER A 182 -7.22 13.01 -12.88
C SER A 182 -7.22 14.20 -11.90
N GLN A 183 -7.83 14.03 -10.71
CA GLN A 183 -7.84 14.99 -9.62
C GLN A 183 -6.81 14.64 -8.52
N ASP A 184 -5.88 13.72 -8.76
CA ASP A 184 -4.83 13.39 -7.80
C ASP A 184 -3.95 14.62 -7.51
N GLY A 185 -3.90 15.04 -6.25
CA GLY A 185 -3.10 16.19 -5.78
C GLY A 185 -1.83 15.78 -5.06
N VAL A 186 -1.62 14.48 -4.84
CA VAL A 186 -0.49 13.90 -4.09
C VAL A 186 0.54 13.29 -5.01
N LEU A 187 0.11 12.57 -6.06
CA LEU A 187 0.99 11.99 -7.07
C LEU A 187 1.81 13.10 -7.74
N ASN A 188 3.13 12.98 -7.68
CA ASN A 188 4.01 13.89 -8.41
C ASN A 188 4.00 13.51 -9.90
N LEU A 189 3.18 14.20 -10.70
CA LEU A 189 3.00 13.90 -12.13
C LEU A 189 4.28 14.10 -12.96
N GLU A 190 5.18 14.99 -12.55
CA GLU A 190 6.47 15.17 -13.22
C GLU A 190 7.34 13.92 -13.01
N GLN A 191 7.46 13.47 -11.75
CA GLN A 191 8.21 12.24 -11.44
C GLN A 191 7.55 11.00 -12.04
N TYR A 192 6.22 10.94 -12.01
CA TYR A 192 5.47 9.88 -12.68
C TYR A 192 5.79 9.82 -14.18
N THR A 193 5.76 10.96 -14.87
CA THR A 193 6.08 11.05 -16.30
C THR A 193 7.52 10.61 -16.59
N ASN A 194 8.47 11.06 -15.76
CA ASN A 194 9.87 10.67 -15.88
C ASN A 194 10.08 9.17 -15.65
N SER A 195 9.31 8.57 -14.74
CA SER A 195 9.40 7.14 -14.40
C SER A 195 8.84 6.21 -15.48
N LYS A 196 8.13 6.73 -16.49
CA LYS A 196 7.64 5.91 -17.61
C LYS A 196 8.78 5.21 -18.35
N SER A 197 9.95 5.83 -18.43
CA SER A 197 11.16 5.20 -18.99
C SER A 197 11.72 4.04 -18.14
N TYR A 198 11.27 3.89 -16.91
CA TYR A 198 11.64 2.78 -16.02
C TYR A 198 10.69 1.59 -16.11
N MET A 199 9.60 1.71 -16.86
CA MET A 199 8.61 0.66 -17.05
C MET A 199 8.87 -0.10 -18.35
N PRO A 200 8.41 -1.35 -18.48
CA PRO A 200 8.53 -2.11 -19.73
C PRO A 200 7.62 -1.54 -20.83
N ASP A 201 7.92 -1.85 -22.09
CA ASP A 201 7.12 -1.40 -23.25
C ASP A 201 5.66 -1.90 -23.19
N SER A 202 5.40 -3.00 -22.44
CA SER A 202 4.06 -3.56 -22.19
C SER A 202 3.25 -2.81 -21.11
N PHE A 203 3.73 -1.65 -20.67
CA PHE A 203 3.06 -0.81 -19.69
C PHE A 203 1.73 -0.26 -20.21
N VAL A 204 0.69 -0.40 -19.39
CA VAL A 204 -0.66 0.12 -19.64
C VAL A 204 -0.97 1.21 -18.63
N GLU A 205 -1.40 2.37 -19.11
CA GLU A 205 -1.83 3.50 -18.29
C GLU A 205 -3.34 3.66 -18.34
N ARG A 206 -3.95 3.87 -17.16
CA ARG A 206 -5.36 4.23 -17.03
C ARG A 206 -5.52 5.45 -16.12
N VAL A 207 -6.16 6.49 -16.63
CA VAL A 207 -6.54 7.66 -15.84
C VAL A 207 -8.02 7.55 -15.52
N ILE A 208 -8.36 7.57 -14.23
CA ILE A 208 -9.75 7.63 -13.76
C ILE A 208 -10.18 9.10 -13.74
N GLU A 209 -11.05 9.46 -14.66
CA GLU A 209 -11.51 10.84 -14.76
C GLU A 209 -12.34 11.25 -13.55
N GLY A 210 -11.97 12.37 -12.93
CA GLY A 210 -12.62 12.84 -11.70
C GLY A 210 -12.17 12.17 -10.41
N GLY A 211 -11.42 11.07 -10.47
CA GLY A 211 -10.85 10.38 -9.31
C GLY A 211 -9.68 11.12 -8.67
N ASN A 212 -9.37 10.83 -7.40
CA ASN A 212 -8.24 11.43 -6.68
C ASN A 212 -7.33 10.37 -6.03
N HIS A 213 -6.34 10.83 -5.26
CA HIS A 213 -5.37 9.95 -4.60
C HIS A 213 -6.00 9.09 -3.52
N ALA A 214 -6.79 9.71 -2.63
CA ALA A 214 -7.29 9.05 -1.43
C ALA A 214 -8.34 7.97 -1.71
N GLN A 215 -9.12 8.10 -2.77
CA GLN A 215 -10.24 7.19 -3.08
C GLN A 215 -9.83 5.79 -3.59
N PHE A 216 -8.53 5.45 -3.63
CA PHE A 216 -8.09 4.06 -3.75
C PHE A 216 -8.26 3.25 -2.46
N GLY A 217 -8.59 3.92 -1.34
CA GLY A 217 -8.94 3.31 -0.06
C GLY A 217 -10.00 4.14 0.68
N ASP A 218 -10.58 3.58 1.73
CA ASP A 218 -11.53 4.28 2.59
C ASP A 218 -10.82 4.73 3.88
N TYR A 219 -10.20 5.93 3.85
CA TYR A 219 -9.48 6.54 4.97
C TYR A 219 -9.66 8.07 5.07
N GLY A 220 -10.63 8.58 4.32
CA GLY A 220 -10.97 9.98 4.32
C GLY A 220 -10.02 10.86 3.50
N ILE A 221 -10.00 12.14 3.79
CA ILE A 221 -9.26 13.14 3.02
C ILE A 221 -7.76 13.07 3.34
N GLN A 222 -6.93 12.94 2.32
CA GLN A 222 -5.49 13.00 2.47
C GLN A 222 -4.99 14.45 2.31
N LYS A 223 -4.01 14.82 3.15
CA LYS A 223 -3.38 16.14 3.07
C LYS A 223 -2.75 16.36 1.68
N LYS A 224 -3.01 17.51 1.07
CA LYS A 224 -2.59 17.95 -0.25
C LYS A 224 -3.35 17.30 -1.42
N ASP A 225 -4.23 16.35 -1.19
CA ASP A 225 -5.05 15.80 -2.26
C ASP A 225 -6.10 16.81 -2.71
N LYS A 226 -6.59 16.67 -3.95
CA LYS A 226 -7.69 17.46 -4.48
C LYS A 226 -9.02 16.74 -4.21
N GLY A 227 -10.11 17.50 -4.22
CA GLY A 227 -11.44 16.93 -4.18
C GLY A 227 -11.73 16.13 -5.45
N ALA A 228 -12.16 14.89 -5.31
CA ALA A 228 -12.66 14.13 -6.44
C ALA A 228 -13.99 14.70 -6.95
N THR A 229 -14.31 14.48 -8.22
CA THR A 229 -15.60 14.85 -8.84
C THR A 229 -16.49 13.64 -9.07
N ILE A 230 -15.99 12.45 -8.78
CA ILE A 230 -16.76 11.18 -8.70
C ILE A 230 -16.75 10.65 -7.27
N SER A 231 -17.64 9.73 -6.97
CA SER A 231 -17.70 9.09 -5.67
C SER A 231 -16.53 8.09 -5.48
N ASP A 232 -16.23 7.76 -4.23
CA ASP A 232 -15.28 6.71 -3.88
C ASP A 232 -15.71 5.33 -4.42
N ASP A 233 -17.02 5.04 -4.41
CA ASP A 233 -17.57 3.80 -4.96
C ASP A 233 -17.34 3.71 -6.49
N GLU A 234 -17.55 4.80 -7.23
CA GLU A 234 -17.28 4.85 -8.67
C GLU A 234 -15.78 4.64 -8.96
N GLN A 235 -14.88 5.31 -8.22
CA GLN A 235 -13.45 5.12 -8.41
C GLN A 235 -13.00 3.69 -8.10
N ILE A 236 -13.51 3.08 -7.02
CA ILE A 236 -13.20 1.69 -6.67
C ILE A 236 -13.73 0.74 -7.74
N GLN A 237 -14.95 0.92 -8.24
CA GLN A 237 -15.52 0.09 -9.30
C GLN A 237 -14.71 0.16 -10.60
N GLU A 238 -14.31 1.36 -11.03
CA GLU A 238 -13.48 1.53 -12.22
C GLU A 238 -12.08 0.91 -12.03
N THR A 239 -11.49 1.07 -10.84
CA THR A 239 -10.21 0.45 -10.48
C THR A 239 -10.30 -1.08 -10.54
N VAL A 240 -11.32 -1.66 -9.92
CA VAL A 240 -11.55 -3.12 -9.90
C VAL A 240 -11.77 -3.65 -11.31
N GLY A 241 -12.66 -3.04 -12.08
CA GLY A 241 -12.93 -3.43 -13.47
C GLY A 241 -11.66 -3.41 -14.32
N THR A 242 -10.88 -2.33 -14.22
CA THR A 242 -9.61 -2.19 -14.95
C THR A 242 -8.60 -3.29 -14.59
N ILE A 243 -8.45 -3.61 -13.31
CA ILE A 243 -7.53 -4.66 -12.85
C ILE A 243 -8.01 -6.03 -13.33
N VAL A 244 -9.30 -6.34 -13.21
CA VAL A 244 -9.88 -7.63 -13.61
C VAL A 244 -9.74 -7.85 -15.12
N ASP A 245 -10.06 -6.84 -15.94
CA ASP A 245 -9.93 -6.92 -17.40
C ASP A 245 -8.47 -7.12 -17.81
N TRP A 246 -7.54 -6.42 -17.15
CA TRP A 246 -6.12 -6.57 -17.41
C TRP A 246 -5.60 -7.96 -17.02
N ILE A 247 -6.03 -8.53 -15.89
CA ILE A 247 -5.70 -9.91 -15.49
C ILE A 247 -6.26 -10.91 -16.50
N ALA A 248 -7.48 -10.71 -17.00
CA ALA A 248 -8.06 -11.57 -18.01
C ALA A 248 -7.23 -11.57 -19.31
N ALA A 249 -6.71 -10.39 -19.71
CA ALA A 249 -5.82 -10.27 -20.87
C ALA A 249 -4.48 -11.00 -20.65
N LEU A 250 -3.89 -10.92 -19.44
CA LEU A 250 -2.68 -11.65 -19.09
C LEU A 250 -2.89 -13.16 -19.17
N ASN A 251 -3.97 -13.68 -18.59
CA ASN A 251 -4.32 -15.10 -18.63
C ASN A 251 -4.54 -15.61 -20.06
N ALA A 252 -5.13 -14.79 -20.95
CA ALA A 252 -5.35 -15.14 -22.34
C ALA A 252 -4.06 -15.16 -23.17
N SER A 253 -3.05 -14.36 -22.81
CA SER A 253 -1.75 -14.31 -23.50
C SER A 253 -0.80 -15.45 -23.10
N GLY A 254 -1.13 -16.20 -22.06
CA GLY A 254 -0.33 -17.35 -21.59
C GLY A 254 0.98 -16.94 -20.90
N THR A 255 1.00 -15.75 -20.36
CA THR A 255 2.15 -15.19 -19.61
C THR A 255 2.22 -15.72 -18.19
#